data_aad3fc8543a87d1c4589da2694c1e653
#
_entry.id   aad3fc8543a87d1c4589da2694c1e653
#
_cell.length_a   1.000
_cell.length_b   1.000
_cell.length_c   1.000
_cell.angle_alpha   90.00
_cell.angle_beta   90.00
_cell.angle_gamma   90.00
#
_symmetry.space_group_name_H-M   'P 1'
#
loop_
_entity.id
_entity.type
_entity.pdbx_description
1 polymer ?
#
loop_
_entity_poly.entity_id
_entity_poly.type
_entity_poly.pdbx_seq_one_letter_code
_entity_poly.pdbx_strand_id
1 'polypeptide(L)'
;MKFWKRTALCLALCAALLTGCVPTADTASSAAPTDPLTGQEALWPGQRPVAVTIENETSSTTQWGLSSASLVLEALTEPQSATSLCLVYPAVDAVPQVGPVAAGQDLYWRLLVGQQVLPVQRGGGAFDQNYLDYYSLRAVDALEVGTNAFTCDTTWTSRPLWRTSGNALAGVLRSLNISSALSESRLTDAASSAAGESESEASPTLSVPPLLPQQTEGKLPDASAADAARVQVQFGADNATGFVYDAASGTYKMLHADGTPQLDANNSQQAGFDNLLILFSASSLRDDGLTLDYDLSMGGGVWLNGGHLWTLTWTQGSDSTFAFYDADGRPFNLLAGRSYLALVSSLTGQELTVTNSAGKALTAASAP
;
A
#
# COMPACT_ATOMS: atom_id res chain seq x y z
N MET A 1 70.50 0.46 53.81
CA MET A 1 70.92 -0.94 54.16
C MET A 1 70.29 -1.87 53.13
N LYS A 2 71.11 -2.35 52.27
CA LYS A 2 71.42 -3.76 51.94
C LYS A 2 70.24 -4.47 51.28
N PHE A 3 70.39 -4.65 49.96
CA PHE A 3 70.73 -5.89 49.24
C PHE A 3 69.53 -6.87 49.16
N TRP A 4 69.07 -7.45 48.05
CA TRP A 4 69.88 -8.21 47.09
C TRP A 4 69.17 -8.35 45.75
N LYS A 5 70.01 -8.36 44.80
CA LYS A 5 69.86 -8.57 43.36
C LYS A 5 69.71 -10.08 43.03
N ARG A 6 69.24 -10.34 41.83
CA ARG A 6 69.53 -11.48 40.93
C ARG A 6 68.71 -12.74 41.20
N THR A 7 67.97 -13.19 40.20
CA THR A 7 68.35 -13.94 38.98
C THR A 7 67.10 -13.96 38.11
N ALA A 8 66.98 -13.42 36.99
CA ALA A 8 67.55 -13.62 35.65
C ALA A 8 67.38 -15.03 35.10
N LEU A 9 66.56 -15.11 34.05
CA LEU A 9 66.82 -15.84 32.81
C LEU A 9 66.34 -17.29 32.72
N CYS A 10 65.76 -17.55 31.58
CA CYS A 10 65.38 -18.87 30.98
C CYS A 10 63.98 -19.35 31.25
N LEU A 11 63.02 -18.86 30.46
CA LEU A 11 62.10 -19.69 29.70
C LEU A 11 61.42 -18.80 28.57
N ALA A 12 62.25 -18.36 27.68
CA ALA A 12 61.79 -18.00 26.35
C ALA A 12 61.98 -19.25 25.48
N LEU A 13 61.02 -19.54 24.67
CA LEU A 13 60.90 -20.51 23.61
C LEU A 13 59.98 -21.68 23.96
N CYS A 14 58.70 -21.54 23.61
CA CYS A 14 57.79 -22.55 23.02
C CYS A 14 56.35 -22.06 23.11
N ALA A 15 56.03 -20.99 22.39
CA ALA A 15 54.65 -20.64 22.13
C ALA A 15 54.58 -19.86 20.78
N ALA A 16 55.11 -20.53 19.76
CA ALA A 16 54.84 -20.14 18.38
C ALA A 16 54.18 -21.37 17.75
N LEU A 17 53.16 -21.06 16.93
CA LEU A 17 52.46 -22.00 16.07
C LEU A 17 51.23 -22.72 16.66
N LEU A 18 50.22 -21.94 17.06
CA LEU A 18 48.82 -22.32 16.82
C LEU A 18 48.07 -21.06 16.37
N THR A 19 48.41 -20.52 15.22
CA THR A 19 47.48 -19.72 14.43
C THR A 19 46.47 -20.68 13.83
N GLY A 20 45.52 -21.07 14.64
CA GLY A 20 44.27 -21.64 14.16
C GLY A 20 43.58 -20.55 13.36
N CYS A 21 43.46 -20.77 12.05
CA CYS A 21 42.45 -20.09 11.25
C CYS A 21 41.10 -20.38 11.94
N VAL A 22 40.62 -19.41 12.71
CA VAL A 22 39.18 -19.30 12.97
C VAL A 22 38.58 -18.91 11.65
N PRO A 23 37.75 -19.77 11.02
CA PRO A 23 36.95 -19.28 9.92
C PRO A 23 36.08 -18.18 10.56
N THR A 24 36.34 -16.94 10.20
CA THR A 24 35.33 -15.91 10.30
C THR A 24 34.17 -16.43 9.46
N ALA A 25 33.19 -17.02 10.10
CA ALA A 25 31.90 -17.13 9.50
C ALA A 25 31.49 -15.68 9.18
N ASP A 26 31.60 -15.30 7.94
CA ASP A 26 30.85 -14.18 7.41
C ASP A 26 29.40 -14.56 7.73
N THR A 27 28.89 -14.05 8.86
CA THR A 27 27.46 -13.92 9.06
C THR A 27 27.03 -12.94 8.00
N ALA A 28 26.68 -13.45 6.84
CA ALA A 28 25.88 -12.71 5.90
C ALA A 28 24.66 -12.26 6.73
N SER A 29 24.66 -11.00 7.14
CA SER A 29 23.50 -10.35 7.71
C SER A 29 22.43 -10.41 6.63
N SER A 30 21.53 -11.40 6.70
CA SER A 30 20.38 -11.40 5.83
C SER A 30 19.62 -10.11 6.17
N ALA A 31 19.52 -9.21 5.20
CA ALA A 31 18.72 -8.00 5.36
C ALA A 31 17.33 -8.43 5.87
N ALA A 32 16.80 -7.68 6.85
CA ALA A 32 15.46 -7.93 7.35
C ALA A 32 14.46 -7.87 6.18
N PRO A 33 13.48 -8.77 6.15
CA PRO A 33 12.47 -8.77 5.10
C PRO A 33 11.75 -7.43 5.05
N THR A 34 11.48 -6.95 3.84
CA THR A 34 10.83 -5.65 3.61
C THR A 34 9.33 -5.84 3.37
N ASP A 35 8.52 -4.99 3.98
CA ASP A 35 7.07 -4.94 3.77
C ASP A 35 6.78 -4.44 2.33
N PRO A 36 6.09 -5.24 1.50
CA PRO A 36 5.84 -4.90 0.10
C PRO A 36 4.88 -3.71 -0.10
N LEU A 37 4.21 -3.25 0.95
CA LEU A 37 3.27 -2.12 0.91
C LEU A 37 3.91 -0.80 1.31
N THR A 38 4.95 -0.83 2.16
CA THR A 38 5.52 0.38 2.76
C THR A 38 7.02 0.54 2.52
N GLY A 39 7.71 -0.49 2.06
CA GLY A 39 9.17 -0.48 1.94
C GLY A 39 9.92 -0.46 3.29
N GLN A 40 9.22 -0.56 4.41
CA GLN A 40 9.78 -0.63 5.76
C GLN A 40 10.08 -2.08 6.15
N GLU A 41 10.66 -2.32 7.33
CA GLU A 41 10.86 -3.66 7.87
C GLU A 41 9.51 -4.38 8.03
N ALA A 42 9.43 -5.63 7.54
CA ALA A 42 8.21 -6.41 7.59
C ALA A 42 7.97 -6.98 9.00
N LEU A 43 6.88 -6.57 9.62
CA LEU A 43 6.43 -7.11 10.90
C LEU A 43 5.71 -8.48 10.76
N TRP A 44 5.20 -8.78 9.57
CA TRP A 44 4.46 -10.02 9.26
C TRP A 44 5.00 -10.70 7.99
N PRO A 45 6.27 -11.14 8.01
CA PRO A 45 6.87 -11.77 6.83
C PRO A 45 6.13 -13.08 6.47
N GLY A 46 5.95 -13.31 5.17
CA GLY A 46 5.28 -14.51 4.65
C GLY A 46 3.75 -14.51 4.79
N GLN A 47 3.14 -13.45 5.32
CA GLN A 47 1.69 -13.30 5.41
C GLN A 47 1.12 -12.58 4.18
N ARG A 48 -0.11 -12.92 3.81
CA ARG A 48 -0.85 -12.26 2.74
C ARG A 48 -1.35 -10.91 3.22
N PRO A 49 -1.18 -9.84 2.43
CA PRO A 49 -1.86 -8.58 2.70
C PRO A 49 -3.38 -8.75 2.63
N VAL A 50 -4.09 -7.93 3.39
CA VAL A 50 -5.56 -7.91 3.42
C VAL A 50 -6.05 -6.60 2.82
N ALA A 51 -6.93 -6.67 1.84
CA ALA A 51 -7.50 -5.52 1.16
C ALA A 51 -9.01 -5.42 1.46
N VAL A 52 -9.43 -4.36 2.14
CA VAL A 52 -10.81 -4.14 2.57
C VAL A 52 -11.40 -2.97 1.84
N THR A 53 -12.45 -3.19 1.05
CA THR A 53 -13.20 -2.10 0.42
C THR A 53 -14.14 -1.46 1.45
N ILE A 54 -14.07 -0.14 1.60
CA ILE A 54 -14.94 0.63 2.49
C ILE A 54 -15.65 1.77 1.76
N GLU A 55 -16.76 2.22 2.33
CA GLU A 55 -17.56 3.33 1.81
C GLU A 55 -16.84 4.68 2.02
N ASN A 56 -16.96 5.58 1.04
CA ASN A 56 -16.41 6.94 1.08
C ASN A 56 -17.42 7.97 0.57
N GLU A 57 -18.67 7.89 1.03
CA GLU A 57 -19.74 8.68 0.42
C GLU A 57 -19.80 10.14 0.90
N THR A 58 -19.68 10.38 2.20
CA THR A 58 -19.83 11.73 2.75
C THR A 58 -19.02 11.93 4.03
N SER A 59 -18.78 13.19 4.39
CA SER A 59 -18.12 13.56 5.67
C SER A 59 -18.89 13.10 6.93
N SER A 60 -20.18 12.77 6.80
CA SER A 60 -20.98 12.22 7.90
C SER A 60 -20.82 10.70 8.08
N THR A 61 -20.18 10.01 7.12
CA THR A 61 -19.94 8.57 7.21
C THR A 61 -18.79 8.29 8.15
N THR A 62 -19.08 7.62 9.27
CA THR A 62 -18.04 7.21 10.21
C THR A 62 -17.22 6.07 9.60
N GLN A 63 -15.90 6.25 9.54
CA GLN A 63 -14.97 5.26 9.00
C GLN A 63 -14.06 4.71 10.10
N TRP A 64 -13.72 3.44 10.00
CA TRP A 64 -12.81 2.73 10.90
C TRP A 64 -11.64 2.12 10.11
N GLY A 65 -10.45 2.15 10.68
CA GLY A 65 -9.27 1.47 10.18
C GLY A 65 -8.37 2.30 9.27
N LEU A 66 -8.83 3.46 8.80
CA LEU A 66 -8.14 4.29 7.82
C LEU A 66 -6.75 4.73 8.27
N SER A 67 -6.59 5.08 9.55
CA SER A 67 -5.31 5.56 10.09
C SER A 67 -4.24 4.48 10.22
N SER A 68 -4.62 3.20 10.11
CA SER A 68 -3.72 2.05 10.29
C SER A 68 -3.39 1.33 8.98
N ALA A 69 -4.05 1.66 7.87
CA ALA A 69 -3.78 1.05 6.57
C ALA A 69 -2.38 1.42 6.06
N SER A 70 -1.62 0.44 5.56
CA SER A 70 -0.31 0.66 4.93
C SER A 70 -0.43 1.38 3.59
N LEU A 71 -1.49 1.05 2.85
CA LEU A 71 -1.82 1.66 1.57
C LEU A 71 -3.34 1.89 1.50
N VAL A 72 -3.72 3.03 0.94
CA VAL A 72 -5.11 3.34 0.60
C VAL A 72 -5.20 3.60 -0.89
N LEU A 73 -6.08 2.87 -1.57
CA LEU A 73 -6.43 3.10 -2.97
C LEU A 73 -7.78 3.80 -3.05
N GLU A 74 -7.91 4.76 -3.96
CA GLU A 74 -9.17 5.44 -4.24
C GLU A 74 -9.37 5.62 -5.75
N ALA A 75 -10.55 5.30 -6.24
CA ALA A 75 -10.94 5.54 -7.61
C ALA A 75 -12.45 5.72 -7.74
N LEU A 76 -12.87 6.44 -8.76
CA LEU A 76 -14.26 6.45 -9.18
C LEU A 76 -14.50 5.26 -10.09
N THR A 77 -15.38 4.35 -9.71
CA THR A 77 -15.71 3.17 -10.52
C THR A 77 -16.97 3.34 -11.36
N GLU A 78 -17.83 4.28 -10.97
CA GLU A 78 -19.03 4.64 -11.72
C GLU A 78 -19.17 6.17 -11.73
N PRO A 79 -19.38 6.82 -12.90
CA PRO A 79 -19.31 8.28 -13.03
C PRO A 79 -20.25 9.10 -12.15
N GLN A 80 -21.34 8.50 -11.66
CA GLN A 80 -22.35 9.19 -10.85
C GLN A 80 -22.41 8.69 -9.41
N SER A 81 -21.45 7.82 -9.01
CA SER A 81 -21.35 7.27 -7.67
C SER A 81 -20.39 8.06 -6.79
N ALA A 82 -20.39 7.78 -5.49
CA ALA A 82 -19.28 8.09 -4.62
C ALA A 82 -18.09 7.18 -4.92
N THR A 83 -16.89 7.63 -4.56
CA THR A 83 -15.72 6.74 -4.54
C THR A 83 -15.86 5.71 -3.42
N SER A 84 -15.12 4.62 -3.53
CA SER A 84 -14.82 3.75 -2.41
C SER A 84 -13.32 3.81 -2.09
N LEU A 85 -12.96 3.44 -0.88
CA LEU A 85 -11.55 3.28 -0.50
C LEU A 85 -11.24 1.79 -0.38
N CYS A 86 -10.08 1.38 -0.89
CA CYS A 86 -9.53 0.06 -0.60
C CYS A 86 -8.37 0.22 0.40
N LEU A 87 -8.59 -0.25 1.62
CA LEU A 87 -7.60 -0.20 2.70
C LEU A 87 -6.77 -1.48 2.69
N VAL A 88 -5.46 -1.36 2.54
CA VAL A 88 -4.56 -2.52 2.47
C VAL A 88 -3.69 -2.60 3.72
N TYR A 89 -3.73 -3.74 4.38
CA TYR A 89 -2.98 -4.06 5.60
C TYR A 89 -1.99 -5.19 5.32
N PRO A 90 -0.84 -5.25 6.00
CA PRO A 90 0.22 -6.22 5.68
C PRO A 90 -0.12 -7.68 6.05
N ALA A 91 -1.10 -7.89 6.93
CA ALA A 91 -1.52 -9.22 7.37
C ALA A 91 -2.91 -9.17 8.00
N VAL A 92 -3.54 -10.32 8.21
CA VAL A 92 -4.83 -10.44 8.93
C VAL A 92 -4.71 -9.88 10.35
N ASP A 93 -3.62 -10.18 11.06
CA ASP A 93 -3.39 -9.72 12.44
C ASP A 93 -3.17 -8.20 12.54
N ALA A 94 -2.85 -7.55 11.44
CA ALA A 94 -2.69 -6.09 11.36
C ALA A 94 -3.99 -5.34 11.14
N VAL A 95 -5.09 -6.03 10.81
CA VAL A 95 -6.40 -5.40 10.53
C VAL A 95 -7.08 -4.97 11.83
N PRO A 96 -7.26 -3.66 12.08
CA PRO A 96 -8.02 -3.17 13.24
C PRO A 96 -9.51 -3.42 13.03
N GLN A 97 -10.40 -2.81 13.81
CA GLN A 97 -11.78 -2.68 13.37
C GLN A 97 -11.80 -1.84 12.09
N VAL A 98 -12.48 -2.32 11.04
CA VAL A 98 -12.50 -1.70 9.71
C VAL A 98 -13.90 -1.66 9.13
N GLY A 99 -14.23 -0.56 8.45
CA GLY A 99 -15.49 -0.35 7.76
C GLY A 99 -15.90 1.13 7.67
N PRO A 100 -17.09 1.43 7.15
CA PRO A 100 -18.14 0.51 6.67
C PRO A 100 -17.70 -0.26 5.45
N VAL A 101 -17.81 -1.59 5.51
CA VAL A 101 -17.39 -2.46 4.40
C VAL A 101 -18.32 -2.29 3.22
N ALA A 102 -17.76 -1.98 2.06
CA ALA A 102 -18.43 -1.72 0.79
C ALA A 102 -18.38 -2.91 -0.15
N ALA A 103 -19.05 -2.78 -1.30
CA ALA A 103 -18.97 -3.73 -2.38
C ALA A 103 -17.53 -3.85 -2.92
N GLY A 104 -17.16 -5.05 -3.34
CA GLY A 104 -15.89 -5.30 -4.01
C GLY A 104 -15.84 -4.61 -5.37
N GLN A 105 -14.64 -4.22 -5.78
CA GLN A 105 -14.36 -3.57 -7.04
C GLN A 105 -13.21 -4.30 -7.73
N ASP A 106 -13.46 -4.87 -8.91
CA ASP A 106 -12.41 -5.58 -9.66
C ASP A 106 -11.19 -4.71 -9.96
N LEU A 107 -11.38 -3.41 -10.09
CA LEU A 107 -10.28 -2.45 -10.27
C LEU A 107 -9.21 -2.59 -9.18
N TYR A 108 -9.62 -2.69 -7.91
CA TYR A 108 -8.68 -2.85 -6.80
C TYR A 108 -7.97 -4.21 -6.82
N TRP A 109 -8.70 -5.25 -7.18
CA TRP A 109 -8.10 -6.59 -7.29
C TRP A 109 -7.12 -6.69 -8.46
N ARG A 110 -7.40 -6.01 -9.58
CA ARG A 110 -6.48 -5.89 -10.72
C ARG A 110 -5.19 -5.18 -10.34
N LEU A 111 -5.29 -4.11 -9.54
CA LEU A 111 -4.13 -3.39 -9.02
C LEU A 111 -3.28 -4.23 -8.05
N LEU A 112 -3.90 -5.17 -7.33
CA LEU A 112 -3.29 -5.86 -6.19
C LEU A 112 -3.05 -7.36 -6.43
N VAL A 113 -3.32 -7.90 -7.63
CA VAL A 113 -3.26 -9.35 -7.88
C VAL A 113 -1.87 -9.93 -7.65
N GLY A 114 -0.81 -9.22 -8.00
CA GLY A 114 0.58 -9.65 -7.80
C GLY A 114 0.97 -9.76 -6.33
N GLN A 115 0.33 -9.01 -5.44
CA GLN A 115 0.60 -9.03 -4.02
C GLN A 115 -0.15 -10.15 -3.27
N GLN A 116 -0.91 -10.99 -3.98
CA GLN A 116 -1.69 -12.11 -3.41
C GLN A 116 -2.65 -11.67 -2.29
N VAL A 117 -3.20 -10.47 -2.35
CA VAL A 117 -4.07 -9.93 -1.31
C VAL A 117 -5.25 -10.86 -0.99
N LEU A 118 -5.72 -10.79 0.25
CA LEU A 118 -6.98 -11.37 0.69
C LEU A 118 -8.07 -10.29 0.55
N PRO A 119 -8.99 -10.40 -0.43
CA PRO A 119 -10.10 -9.47 -0.58
C PRO A 119 -11.12 -9.60 0.55
N VAL A 120 -11.60 -8.47 1.07
CA VAL A 120 -12.68 -8.39 2.06
C VAL A 120 -13.69 -7.37 1.58
N GLN A 121 -14.95 -7.79 1.43
CA GLN A 121 -15.99 -7.00 0.78
C GLN A 121 -17.38 -7.31 1.31
N ARG A 122 -18.37 -6.56 0.84
CA ARG A 122 -19.80 -6.81 1.07
C ARG A 122 -20.54 -6.92 -0.27
N GLY A 123 -20.51 -8.11 -0.86
CA GLY A 123 -20.96 -8.31 -2.23
C GLY A 123 -20.04 -7.63 -3.25
N GLY A 124 -20.40 -7.73 -4.51
CA GLY A 124 -19.73 -7.12 -5.64
C GLY A 124 -20.60 -7.20 -6.89
N GLY A 125 -20.28 -6.38 -7.88
CA GLY A 125 -20.91 -6.44 -9.20
C GLY A 125 -20.46 -7.65 -10.02
N ALA A 126 -21.02 -7.79 -11.23
CA ALA A 126 -20.67 -8.90 -12.12
C ALA A 126 -19.18 -8.89 -12.52
N PHE A 127 -18.59 -7.72 -12.71
CA PHE A 127 -17.16 -7.61 -13.05
C PHE A 127 -16.27 -8.04 -11.88
N ASP A 128 -16.63 -7.66 -10.65
CA ASP A 128 -15.95 -8.10 -9.43
C ASP A 128 -15.99 -9.63 -9.31
N GLN A 129 -17.19 -10.22 -9.37
CA GLN A 129 -17.34 -11.67 -9.25
C GLN A 129 -16.60 -12.41 -10.36
N ASN A 130 -16.71 -11.98 -11.61
CA ASN A 130 -16.02 -12.60 -12.75
C ASN A 130 -14.49 -12.53 -12.57
N TYR A 131 -13.96 -11.44 -12.04
CA TYR A 131 -12.54 -11.31 -11.79
C TYR A 131 -12.04 -12.24 -10.68
N LEU A 132 -12.77 -12.29 -9.56
CA LEU A 132 -12.47 -13.20 -8.46
C LEU A 132 -12.49 -14.67 -8.92
N ASP A 133 -13.49 -15.05 -9.70
CA ASP A 133 -13.63 -16.42 -10.23
C ASP A 133 -12.50 -16.76 -11.23
N TYR A 134 -12.20 -15.86 -12.16
CA TYR A 134 -11.16 -16.07 -13.17
C TYR A 134 -9.78 -16.30 -12.56
N TYR A 135 -9.39 -15.50 -11.55
CA TYR A 135 -8.12 -15.63 -10.86
C TYR A 135 -8.15 -16.59 -9.66
N SER A 136 -9.29 -17.26 -9.43
CA SER A 136 -9.51 -18.10 -8.24
C SER A 136 -9.15 -17.38 -6.93
N LEU A 137 -9.48 -16.09 -6.88
CA LEU A 137 -9.33 -15.27 -5.69
C LEU A 137 -10.56 -15.45 -4.79
N ARG A 138 -10.36 -16.06 -3.64
CA ARG A 138 -11.44 -16.19 -2.67
C ARG A 138 -11.50 -14.97 -1.76
N ALA A 139 -12.62 -14.25 -1.80
CA ALA A 139 -12.89 -13.13 -0.91
C ALA A 139 -13.52 -13.60 0.41
N VAL A 140 -13.36 -12.83 1.48
CA VAL A 140 -14.22 -12.89 2.66
C VAL A 140 -15.36 -11.89 2.45
N ASP A 141 -16.53 -12.41 2.08
CA ASP A 141 -17.68 -11.59 1.72
C ASP A 141 -18.70 -11.56 2.85
N ALA A 142 -19.10 -10.35 3.26
CA ALA A 142 -20.06 -10.15 4.35
C ALA A 142 -21.45 -10.73 4.02
N LEU A 143 -21.84 -10.83 2.73
CA LEU A 143 -23.10 -11.43 2.33
C LEU A 143 -23.06 -12.97 2.39
N GLU A 144 -21.85 -13.57 2.28
CA GLU A 144 -21.65 -15.01 2.41
C GLU A 144 -21.54 -15.43 3.89
N VAL A 145 -20.66 -14.76 4.66
CA VAL A 145 -20.32 -15.21 6.01
C VAL A 145 -21.14 -14.54 7.11
N GLY A 146 -21.77 -13.41 6.82
CA GLY A 146 -22.64 -12.68 7.75
C GLY A 146 -21.97 -12.35 9.07
N THR A 147 -22.68 -12.55 10.18
CA THR A 147 -22.22 -12.23 11.53
C THR A 147 -21.11 -13.14 12.07
N ASN A 148 -20.68 -14.14 11.31
CA ASN A 148 -19.52 -14.98 11.70
C ASN A 148 -18.20 -14.22 11.61
N ALA A 149 -18.10 -13.21 10.74
CA ALA A 149 -16.92 -12.37 10.62
C ALA A 149 -17.22 -10.86 10.62
N PHE A 150 -18.48 -10.48 10.57
CA PHE A 150 -18.86 -9.06 10.50
C PHE A 150 -19.87 -8.70 11.58
N THR A 151 -19.79 -7.48 12.07
CA THR A 151 -20.87 -6.84 12.82
C THR A 151 -21.65 -5.94 11.91
N CYS A 152 -22.99 -6.01 12.00
CA CYS A 152 -23.90 -5.18 11.22
C CYS A 152 -24.60 -4.22 12.15
N ASP A 153 -24.29 -2.93 12.03
CA ASP A 153 -24.97 -1.88 12.79
C ASP A 153 -26.18 -1.36 12.01
N THR A 154 -27.36 -1.60 12.53
CA THR A 154 -28.65 -1.20 11.95
C THR A 154 -29.25 0.05 12.61
N THR A 155 -28.54 0.68 13.53
CA THR A 155 -29.03 1.87 14.23
C THR A 155 -28.95 3.14 13.37
N TRP A 156 -28.17 3.12 12.32
CA TRP A 156 -28.06 4.18 11.34
C TRP A 156 -29.25 4.18 10.38
N THR A 157 -29.83 5.33 10.16
CA THR A 157 -31.19 5.52 9.67
C THR A 157 -31.43 5.15 8.20
N SER A 158 -30.40 4.97 7.39
CA SER A 158 -30.58 4.73 5.94
C SER A 158 -30.15 3.35 5.46
N ARG A 159 -29.14 2.73 6.11
CA ARG A 159 -28.61 1.43 5.70
C ARG A 159 -27.78 0.76 6.79
N PRO A 160 -27.65 -0.58 6.76
CA PRO A 160 -26.79 -1.31 7.67
C PRO A 160 -25.31 -0.99 7.42
N LEU A 161 -24.55 -0.68 8.46
CA LEU A 161 -23.11 -0.50 8.39
C LEU A 161 -22.41 -1.79 8.82
N TRP A 162 -21.64 -2.37 7.91
CA TRP A 162 -20.90 -3.59 8.13
C TRP A 162 -19.45 -3.29 8.52
N ARG A 163 -18.97 -3.95 9.59
CA ARG A 163 -17.59 -3.81 10.08
C ARG A 163 -17.00 -5.18 10.36
N THR A 164 -15.70 -5.31 10.18
CA THR A 164 -14.94 -6.50 10.54
C THR A 164 -13.67 -6.13 11.29
N SER A 165 -12.86 -7.12 11.65
CA SER A 165 -11.54 -6.97 12.25
C SER A 165 -10.68 -8.19 11.96
N GLY A 166 -9.35 -8.08 12.13
CA GLY A 166 -8.44 -9.20 11.94
C GLY A 166 -8.82 -10.44 12.76
N ASN A 167 -9.20 -10.26 14.02
CA ASN A 167 -9.65 -11.38 14.85
C ASN A 167 -10.90 -12.06 14.29
N ALA A 168 -11.87 -11.30 13.79
CA ALA A 168 -13.09 -11.83 13.20
C ALA A 168 -12.79 -12.56 11.87
N LEU A 169 -11.94 -11.96 11.02
CA LEU A 169 -11.48 -12.58 9.78
C LEU A 169 -10.75 -13.89 10.05
N ALA A 170 -9.76 -13.91 10.96
CA ALA A 170 -9.02 -15.13 11.33
C ALA A 170 -9.94 -16.26 11.79
N GLY A 171 -11.06 -15.91 12.43
CA GLY A 171 -12.08 -16.87 12.88
C GLY A 171 -12.73 -17.67 11.75
N VAL A 172 -12.94 -17.05 10.58
CA VAL A 172 -13.66 -17.69 9.44
C VAL A 172 -12.72 -18.25 8.37
N LEU A 173 -11.47 -17.84 8.30
CA LEU A 173 -10.56 -18.25 7.21
C LEU A 173 -10.44 -19.76 7.09
N ARG A 174 -10.37 -20.48 8.21
CA ARG A 174 -10.31 -21.95 8.22
C ARG A 174 -11.57 -22.57 7.67
N SER A 175 -12.75 -22.06 8.01
CA SER A 175 -14.03 -22.58 7.51
C SER A 175 -14.21 -22.32 6.02
N LEU A 176 -13.64 -21.23 5.51
CA LEU A 176 -13.64 -20.89 4.09
C LEU A 176 -12.51 -21.57 3.30
N ASN A 177 -11.62 -22.33 3.96
CA ASN A 177 -10.41 -22.89 3.36
C ASN A 177 -9.54 -21.83 2.68
N ILE A 178 -9.36 -20.67 3.33
CA ILE A 178 -8.53 -19.56 2.87
C ILE A 178 -7.25 -19.51 3.70
N SER A 179 -6.08 -19.51 3.04
CA SER A 179 -4.80 -19.31 3.69
C SER A 179 -4.52 -17.83 3.95
N SER A 180 -4.06 -17.48 5.14
CA SER A 180 -3.49 -16.17 5.47
C SER A 180 -2.00 -16.05 5.10
N ALA A 181 -1.34 -17.15 4.73
CA ALA A 181 0.04 -17.16 4.30
C ALA A 181 0.16 -17.02 2.78
N LEU A 182 1.26 -16.45 2.33
CA LEU A 182 1.64 -16.41 0.92
C LEU A 182 1.78 -17.84 0.36
N SER A 183 1.55 -18.00 -0.93
CA SER A 183 1.64 -19.28 -1.64
C SER A 183 2.78 -19.27 -2.66
N GLU A 184 3.65 -20.26 -2.61
CA GLU A 184 4.73 -20.46 -3.59
C GLU A 184 4.19 -20.65 -5.02
N SER A 185 3.09 -21.38 -5.18
CA SER A 185 2.55 -21.71 -6.50
C SER A 185 2.10 -20.49 -7.31
N ARG A 186 1.81 -19.37 -6.64
CA ARG A 186 1.44 -18.11 -7.30
C ARG A 186 2.65 -17.22 -7.60
N LEU A 187 3.80 -17.48 -7.00
CA LEU A 187 5.05 -16.75 -7.26
C LEU A 187 5.79 -17.29 -8.48
N THR A 188 5.63 -18.59 -8.81
CA THR A 188 6.33 -19.24 -9.91
C THR A 188 5.84 -18.81 -11.30
N ASP A 189 4.57 -18.39 -11.42
CA ASP A 189 4.03 -17.91 -12.70
C ASP A 189 4.58 -16.53 -13.09
N ALA A 190 4.94 -15.71 -12.09
CA ALA A 190 5.56 -14.39 -12.30
C ALA A 190 7.10 -14.47 -12.39
N ALA A 191 7.73 -15.44 -11.72
CA ALA A 191 9.19 -15.56 -11.62
C ALA A 191 9.85 -16.35 -12.75
N SER A 192 9.09 -17.02 -13.62
CA SER A 192 9.66 -17.88 -14.68
C SER A 192 10.41 -17.11 -15.78
N SER A 193 10.45 -15.79 -15.71
CA SER A 193 11.21 -14.95 -16.64
C SER A 193 12.55 -14.40 -16.13
N ALA A 194 12.96 -14.70 -14.90
CA ALA A 194 14.15 -14.08 -14.27
C ALA A 194 15.05 -15.02 -13.45
N ALA A 195 15.01 -16.34 -13.63
CA ALA A 195 15.82 -17.26 -12.81
C ALA A 195 17.22 -17.49 -13.40
N GLY A 196 18.21 -16.87 -12.78
CA GLY A 196 19.59 -17.35 -12.75
C GLY A 196 19.79 -18.18 -11.48
N GLU A 197 20.27 -19.40 -11.64
CA GLU A 197 20.48 -20.36 -10.55
C GLU A 197 21.53 -19.87 -9.54
N SER A 198 21.15 -19.80 -8.26
CA SER A 198 22.09 -19.76 -7.15
C SER A 198 21.50 -20.56 -5.96
N GLU A 199 22.09 -21.71 -5.69
CA GLU A 199 21.77 -22.54 -4.53
C GLU A 199 22.26 -21.87 -3.24
N SER A 200 21.34 -21.48 -2.35
CA SER A 200 21.62 -21.11 -0.97
C SER A 200 20.67 -21.86 -0.04
N GLU A 201 21.22 -22.63 0.90
CA GLU A 201 20.51 -23.50 1.86
C GLU A 201 19.84 -22.75 3.00
N ALA A 202 19.15 -21.65 2.78
CA ALA A 202 18.19 -21.10 3.70
C ALA A 202 16.84 -21.10 3.01
N SER A 203 15.82 -21.75 3.57
CA SER A 203 14.45 -21.66 3.03
C SER A 203 14.09 -20.18 2.90
N PRO A 204 13.94 -19.65 1.69
CA PRO A 204 13.66 -18.23 1.52
C PRO A 204 12.31 -17.92 2.17
N THR A 205 12.25 -16.87 2.97
CA THR A 205 10.98 -16.34 3.43
C THR A 205 10.21 -15.85 2.20
N LEU A 206 9.03 -16.42 1.96
CA LEU A 206 8.20 -16.05 0.83
C LEU A 206 7.87 -14.55 0.90
N SER A 207 8.12 -13.84 -0.16
CA SER A 207 7.75 -12.45 -0.34
C SER A 207 7.05 -12.25 -1.68
N VAL A 208 6.15 -11.29 -1.72
CA VAL A 208 5.53 -10.83 -2.97
C VAL A 208 6.29 -9.62 -3.51
N PRO A 209 6.22 -9.34 -4.82
CA PRO A 209 6.78 -8.11 -5.35
C PRO A 209 6.11 -6.89 -4.68
N PRO A 210 6.85 -5.79 -4.46
CA PRO A 210 6.24 -4.58 -3.93
C PRO A 210 5.27 -4.00 -4.96
N LEU A 211 4.10 -3.56 -4.50
CA LEU A 211 3.18 -2.82 -5.39
C LEU A 211 3.83 -1.50 -5.85
N LEU A 212 4.38 -0.78 -4.90
CA LEU A 212 5.08 0.48 -5.12
C LEU A 212 6.58 0.26 -4.88
N PRO A 213 7.46 0.72 -5.79
CA PRO A 213 8.91 0.64 -5.58
C PRO A 213 9.32 1.66 -4.52
N GLN A 214 9.38 1.23 -3.27
CA GLN A 214 9.74 2.05 -2.11
C GLN A 214 11.08 1.62 -1.54
N GLN A 215 11.82 2.56 -0.97
CA GLN A 215 13.09 2.29 -0.28
C GLN A 215 13.27 3.19 0.94
N THR A 216 13.91 2.67 1.97
CA THR A 216 14.14 3.37 3.24
C THR A 216 15.08 4.56 3.06
N GLU A 217 16.11 4.40 2.21
CA GLU A 217 17.04 5.47 1.85
C GLU A 217 16.88 5.76 0.36
N GLY A 218 16.01 6.71 0.02
CA GLY A 218 15.75 7.13 -1.34
C GLY A 218 16.42 8.45 -1.65
N LYS A 219 17.01 8.56 -2.84
CA LYS A 219 17.35 9.86 -3.40
C LYS A 219 16.08 10.40 -4.05
N LEU A 220 15.57 11.52 -3.53
CA LEU A 220 14.52 12.27 -4.17
C LEU A 220 14.96 12.64 -5.60
N PRO A 221 14.06 12.66 -6.59
CA PRO A 221 14.39 13.14 -7.92
C PRO A 221 15.04 14.53 -7.84
N ASP A 222 16.13 14.76 -8.55
CA ASP A 222 16.83 16.07 -8.59
C ASP A 222 16.00 17.16 -9.31
N ALA A 223 14.92 16.76 -9.97
CA ALA A 223 14.03 17.65 -10.66
C ALA A 223 13.38 18.63 -9.67
N SER A 224 13.18 19.85 -10.12
CA SER A 224 12.58 20.95 -9.40
C SER A 224 11.25 20.56 -8.76
N ALA A 225 11.29 20.13 -7.50
CA ALA A 225 10.08 19.92 -6.71
C ALA A 225 9.34 21.25 -6.53
N ALA A 226 8.05 21.25 -6.71
CA ALA A 226 7.21 22.39 -6.37
C ALA A 226 6.78 22.28 -4.90
N ASP A 227 6.71 23.40 -4.18
CA ASP A 227 6.10 23.45 -2.84
C ASP A 227 4.59 23.13 -2.96
N ALA A 228 4.12 22.11 -2.24
CA ALA A 228 2.77 21.57 -2.31
C ALA A 228 2.16 21.42 -0.92
N ALA A 229 1.50 22.47 -0.45
CA ALA A 229 0.92 22.51 0.89
C ALA A 229 -0.49 21.90 0.96
N ARG A 230 -1.28 22.02 -0.12
CA ARG A 230 -2.64 21.47 -0.19
C ARG A 230 -2.85 20.75 -1.52
N VAL A 231 -3.60 19.66 -1.44
CA VAL A 231 -3.97 18.82 -2.58
C VAL A 231 -5.48 18.58 -2.53
N GLN A 232 -6.14 18.65 -3.66
CA GLN A 232 -7.53 18.23 -3.81
C GLN A 232 -7.67 17.41 -5.08
N VAL A 233 -8.17 16.21 -4.94
CA VAL A 233 -8.52 15.31 -6.04
C VAL A 233 -10.04 15.34 -6.17
N GLN A 234 -10.53 15.86 -7.29
CA GLN A 234 -11.95 15.89 -7.62
C GLN A 234 -12.27 14.67 -8.47
N PHE A 235 -13.12 13.77 -7.95
CA PHE A 235 -13.55 12.58 -8.67
C PHE A 235 -14.89 12.74 -9.37
N GLY A 236 -15.71 13.67 -8.95
CA GLY A 236 -17.03 13.98 -9.49
C GLY A 236 -17.56 15.27 -8.89
N ALA A 237 -18.77 15.70 -9.26
CA ALA A 237 -19.32 16.98 -8.83
C ALA A 237 -19.32 17.15 -7.29
N ASP A 238 -19.67 16.08 -6.56
CA ASP A 238 -19.82 16.10 -5.11
C ASP A 238 -18.78 15.19 -4.41
N ASN A 239 -17.84 14.63 -5.15
CA ASN A 239 -16.84 13.69 -4.63
C ASN A 239 -15.44 14.25 -4.77
N ALA A 240 -14.83 14.61 -3.67
CA ALA A 240 -13.43 15.04 -3.64
C ALA A 240 -12.75 14.53 -2.38
N THR A 241 -11.46 14.24 -2.50
CA THR A 241 -10.57 13.95 -1.37
C THR A 241 -9.50 15.01 -1.31
N GLY A 242 -9.36 15.62 -0.13
CA GLY A 242 -8.39 16.67 0.13
C GLY A 242 -7.23 16.20 0.99
N PHE A 243 -6.12 16.94 0.93
CA PHE A 243 -4.98 16.75 1.82
C PHE A 243 -4.34 18.09 2.17
N VAL A 244 -3.81 18.16 3.38
CA VAL A 244 -2.98 19.26 3.84
C VAL A 244 -1.68 18.71 4.40
N TYR A 245 -0.56 19.28 3.98
CA TYR A 245 0.74 18.89 4.52
C TYR A 245 0.91 19.41 5.94
N ASP A 246 1.20 18.49 6.85
CA ASP A 246 1.53 18.78 8.25
C ASP A 246 3.04 18.59 8.46
N ALA A 247 3.77 19.72 8.53
CA ALA A 247 5.21 19.71 8.72
C ALA A 247 5.67 19.13 10.06
N ALA A 248 4.78 19.09 11.06
CA ALA A 248 5.14 18.53 12.37
C ALA A 248 5.22 17.00 12.33
N SER A 249 4.34 16.35 11.57
CA SER A 249 4.37 14.90 11.36
C SER A 249 5.09 14.49 10.09
N GLY A 250 5.39 15.41 9.17
CA GLY A 250 5.97 15.12 7.86
C GLY A 250 5.01 14.44 6.89
N THR A 251 3.70 14.44 7.17
CA THR A 251 2.69 13.69 6.39
C THR A 251 1.62 14.60 5.81
N TYR A 252 0.94 14.11 4.78
CA TYR A 252 -0.27 14.71 4.24
C TYR A 252 -1.49 14.18 4.99
N LYS A 253 -2.23 15.07 5.66
CA LYS A 253 -3.43 14.77 6.43
C LYS A 253 -4.66 14.80 5.54
N MET A 254 -5.42 13.71 5.53
CA MET A 254 -6.60 13.53 4.66
C MET A 254 -7.79 14.35 5.15
N LEU A 255 -8.51 14.93 4.20
CA LEU A 255 -9.70 15.75 4.40
C LEU A 255 -10.86 15.22 3.56
N HIS A 256 -12.07 15.36 4.07
CA HIS A 256 -13.29 15.21 3.29
C HIS A 256 -13.44 16.33 2.23
N ALA A 257 -14.39 16.17 1.32
CA ALA A 257 -14.70 17.16 0.28
C ALA A 257 -15.04 18.56 0.84
N ASP A 258 -15.65 18.62 2.01
CA ASP A 258 -15.99 19.87 2.72
C ASP A 258 -14.81 20.49 3.49
N GLY A 259 -13.64 19.88 3.42
CA GLY A 259 -12.41 20.32 4.08
C GLY A 259 -12.30 19.92 5.55
N THR A 260 -13.25 19.16 6.10
CA THR A 260 -13.16 18.64 7.46
C THR A 260 -12.16 17.48 7.56
N PRO A 261 -11.48 17.30 8.71
CA PRO A 261 -10.54 16.19 8.90
C PRO A 261 -11.19 14.83 8.76
N GLN A 262 -10.60 13.93 7.98
CA GLN A 262 -11.04 12.55 7.86
C GLN A 262 -10.45 11.72 9.00
N LEU A 263 -11.28 11.44 10.00
CA LEU A 263 -10.89 10.80 11.26
C LEU A 263 -11.17 9.30 11.24
N ASP A 264 -10.25 8.53 11.82
CA ASP A 264 -10.46 7.12 12.12
C ASP A 264 -11.20 6.99 13.45
N ALA A 265 -12.36 6.37 13.42
CA ALA A 265 -13.21 6.20 14.61
C ALA A 265 -12.61 5.26 15.68
N ASN A 266 -11.60 4.47 15.36
CA ASN A 266 -10.90 3.64 16.34
C ASN A 266 -10.14 4.47 17.39
N ASN A 267 -9.58 5.61 16.95
CA ASN A 267 -8.65 6.36 17.79
C ASN A 267 -8.80 7.89 17.67
N SER A 268 -9.75 8.36 16.86
CA SER A 268 -9.97 9.79 16.56
C SER A 268 -8.75 10.47 15.91
N GLN A 269 -7.82 9.71 15.33
CA GLN A 269 -6.69 10.27 14.60
C GLN A 269 -7.09 10.58 13.16
N GLN A 270 -6.62 11.70 12.66
CA GLN A 270 -6.75 12.03 11.25
C GLN A 270 -5.83 11.13 10.42
N ALA A 271 -6.37 10.54 9.34
CA ALA A 271 -5.59 9.74 8.42
C ALA A 271 -4.46 10.60 7.82
N GLY A 272 -3.27 10.02 7.72
CA GLY A 272 -2.10 10.72 7.20
C GLY A 272 -1.18 9.76 6.44
N PHE A 273 -0.52 10.28 5.40
CA PHE A 273 0.29 9.50 4.47
C PHE A 273 1.62 10.20 4.22
N ASP A 274 2.68 9.40 4.11
CA ASP A 274 4.00 9.86 3.73
C ASP A 274 4.06 10.17 2.24
N ASN A 275 3.40 9.32 1.43
CA ASN A 275 3.35 9.43 -0.01
C ASN A 275 1.92 9.62 -0.51
N LEU A 276 1.70 10.61 -1.36
CA LEU A 276 0.49 10.70 -2.18
C LEU A 276 0.86 10.48 -3.64
N LEU A 277 0.20 9.53 -4.27
CA LEU A 277 0.29 9.23 -5.69
C LEU A 277 -1.06 9.54 -6.34
N ILE A 278 -1.10 10.51 -7.24
CA ILE A 278 -2.28 10.81 -8.04
C ILE A 278 -1.94 10.44 -9.46
N LEU A 279 -2.44 9.30 -9.90
CA LEU A 279 -2.12 8.68 -11.18
C LEU A 279 -3.24 8.89 -12.18
N PHE A 280 -2.92 9.48 -13.33
CA PHE A 280 -3.85 9.65 -14.43
C PHE A 280 -3.80 8.44 -15.34
N SER A 281 -4.97 7.89 -15.66
CA SER A 281 -5.13 6.74 -16.53
C SER A 281 -6.17 7.03 -17.60
N ALA A 282 -5.94 6.53 -18.80
CA ALA A 282 -6.99 6.43 -19.80
C ALA A 282 -8.10 5.50 -19.28
N SER A 283 -9.35 5.88 -19.55
CA SER A 283 -10.48 5.06 -19.13
C SER A 283 -11.59 5.09 -20.17
N SER A 284 -12.46 4.08 -20.11
CA SER A 284 -13.65 3.97 -20.95
C SER A 284 -14.81 3.40 -20.14
N LEU A 285 -16.04 3.59 -20.59
CA LEU A 285 -17.16 2.86 -20.05
C LEU A 285 -17.12 1.42 -20.56
N ARG A 286 -17.43 0.47 -19.68
CA ARG A 286 -17.61 -0.94 -20.03
C ARG A 286 -18.94 -1.16 -20.75
N ASP A 287 -19.19 -2.40 -21.19
CA ASP A 287 -20.37 -2.79 -21.97
C ASP A 287 -21.70 -2.56 -21.21
N ASP A 288 -21.69 -2.46 -19.90
CA ASP A 288 -22.85 -2.09 -19.08
C ASP A 288 -23.22 -0.60 -19.20
N GLY A 289 -22.33 0.22 -19.78
CA GLY A 289 -22.53 1.66 -19.93
C GLY A 289 -22.47 2.44 -18.60
N LEU A 290 -22.08 1.81 -17.52
CA LEU A 290 -22.07 2.37 -16.15
C LEU A 290 -20.70 2.32 -15.51
N THR A 291 -20.01 1.19 -15.62
CA THR A 291 -18.73 0.94 -14.94
C THR A 291 -17.56 1.48 -15.75
N LEU A 292 -16.64 2.18 -15.10
CA LEU A 292 -15.38 2.63 -15.71
C LEU A 292 -14.38 1.48 -15.76
N ASP A 293 -13.73 1.34 -16.92
CA ASP A 293 -12.54 0.52 -17.09
C ASP A 293 -11.32 1.41 -17.25
N TYR A 294 -10.33 1.18 -16.43
CA TYR A 294 -9.07 1.93 -16.42
C TYR A 294 -7.96 1.13 -17.13
N ASP A 295 -7.19 1.82 -17.96
CA ASP A 295 -5.95 1.27 -18.48
C ASP A 295 -4.88 1.28 -17.37
N LEU A 296 -4.52 0.11 -16.89
CA LEU A 296 -3.52 -0.04 -15.83
C LEU A 296 -2.11 -0.25 -16.37
N SER A 297 -1.88 -0.14 -17.68
CA SER A 297 -0.57 -0.38 -18.28
C SER A 297 0.39 0.80 -18.10
N MET A 298 -0.09 2.02 -18.26
CA MET A 298 0.72 3.24 -18.16
C MET A 298 -0.10 4.52 -18.02
N GLY A 299 0.57 5.58 -17.59
CA GLY A 299 -0.02 6.91 -17.54
C GLY A 299 0.93 7.97 -17.00
N GLY A 300 0.39 9.16 -16.83
CA GLY A 300 1.06 10.26 -16.15
C GLY A 300 0.60 10.36 -14.70
N GLY A 301 1.19 11.26 -13.93
CA GLY A 301 0.78 11.50 -12.57
C GLY A 301 1.66 12.47 -11.82
N VAL A 302 1.38 12.57 -10.52
CA VAL A 302 2.21 13.30 -9.58
C VAL A 302 2.48 12.44 -8.34
N TRP A 303 3.65 12.62 -7.78
CA TRP A 303 4.02 12.14 -6.46
C TRP A 303 4.23 13.32 -5.53
N LEU A 304 3.64 13.24 -4.33
CA LEU A 304 3.82 14.23 -3.29
C LEU A 304 4.39 13.54 -2.04
N ASN A 305 5.46 14.14 -1.50
CA ASN A 305 6.13 13.69 -0.28
C ASN A 305 6.82 14.89 0.38
N GLY A 306 6.84 14.94 1.72
CA GLY A 306 7.56 15.97 2.47
C GLY A 306 7.17 17.42 2.15
N GLY A 307 5.94 17.68 1.69
CA GLY A 307 5.48 19.01 1.30
C GLY A 307 5.87 19.43 -0.12
N HIS A 308 6.38 18.50 -0.92
CA HIS A 308 6.81 18.74 -2.29
C HIS A 308 6.06 17.88 -3.30
N LEU A 309 6.01 18.34 -4.55
CA LEU A 309 5.39 17.66 -5.68
C LEU A 309 6.40 17.43 -6.79
N TRP A 310 6.39 16.21 -7.34
CA TRP A 310 7.08 15.84 -8.58
C TRP A 310 6.07 15.32 -9.60
N THR A 311 6.24 15.71 -10.87
CA THR A 311 5.53 15.06 -11.97
C THR A 311 6.21 13.75 -12.32
N LEU A 312 5.43 12.76 -12.74
CA LEU A 312 5.93 11.44 -13.12
C LEU A 312 5.16 10.86 -14.30
N THR A 313 5.77 9.88 -14.93
CA THR A 313 5.05 8.87 -15.71
C THR A 313 5.19 7.52 -15.01
N TRP A 314 4.21 6.65 -15.24
CA TRP A 314 4.19 5.33 -14.61
C TRP A 314 3.84 4.23 -15.61
N THR A 315 4.32 3.04 -15.31
CA THR A 315 3.88 1.78 -15.95
C THR A 315 3.59 0.78 -14.84
N GLN A 316 2.70 -0.18 -15.11
CA GLN A 316 2.48 -1.32 -14.22
C GLN A 316 2.82 -2.61 -14.96
N GLY A 317 3.65 -3.45 -14.34
CA GLY A 317 4.03 -4.76 -14.86
C GLY A 317 2.93 -5.81 -14.67
N SER A 318 3.11 -6.96 -15.29
CA SER A 318 2.19 -8.11 -15.16
C SER A 318 2.13 -8.69 -13.74
N ASP A 319 3.14 -8.40 -12.92
CA ASP A 319 3.20 -8.72 -11.49
C ASP A 319 2.53 -7.66 -10.60
N SER A 320 1.82 -6.71 -11.21
CA SER A 320 1.19 -5.55 -10.57
C SER A 320 2.15 -4.54 -9.94
N THR A 321 3.47 -4.67 -10.14
CA THR A 321 4.44 -3.69 -9.63
C THR A 321 4.44 -2.44 -10.51
N PHE A 322 4.34 -1.27 -9.88
CA PHE A 322 4.51 0.00 -10.57
C PHE A 322 6.00 0.31 -10.79
N ALA A 323 6.29 0.96 -11.91
CA ALA A 323 7.54 1.63 -12.16
C ALA A 323 7.29 3.11 -12.41
N PHE A 324 8.06 3.98 -11.77
CA PHE A 324 7.93 5.43 -11.87
C PHE A 324 9.14 6.04 -12.55
N TYR A 325 8.89 7.05 -13.37
CA TYR A 325 9.90 7.76 -14.13
C TYR A 325 9.71 9.26 -13.95
N ASP A 326 10.81 9.99 -13.78
CA ASP A 326 10.81 11.45 -13.71
C ASP A 326 10.55 12.11 -15.08
N ALA A 327 10.55 13.44 -15.13
CA ALA A 327 10.32 14.21 -16.36
C ALA A 327 11.39 13.95 -17.44
N ASP A 328 12.57 13.45 -17.06
CA ASP A 328 13.64 13.07 -17.99
C ASP A 328 13.58 11.59 -18.40
N GLY A 329 12.57 10.85 -17.93
CA GLY A 329 12.41 9.42 -18.19
C GLY A 329 13.34 8.52 -17.36
N ARG A 330 13.94 9.04 -16.28
CA ARG A 330 14.80 8.26 -15.40
C ARG A 330 13.96 7.56 -14.34
N PRO A 331 14.17 6.25 -14.10
CA PRO A 331 13.46 5.55 -13.06
C PRO A 331 13.84 6.08 -11.67
N PHE A 332 12.87 6.13 -10.77
CA PHE A 332 13.08 6.47 -9.37
C PHE A 332 12.20 5.62 -8.46
N ASN A 333 12.57 5.56 -7.19
CA ASN A 333 11.79 4.89 -6.16
C ASN A 333 11.21 5.91 -5.19
N LEU A 334 10.04 5.59 -4.64
CA LEU A 334 9.41 6.36 -3.59
C LEU A 334 10.18 6.18 -2.27
N LEU A 335 9.98 7.09 -1.32
CA LEU A 335 10.45 6.88 0.05
C LEU A 335 9.54 5.88 0.77
N ALA A 336 10.15 5.08 1.65
CA ALA A 336 9.40 4.15 2.48
C ALA A 336 8.40 4.88 3.38
N GLY A 337 7.21 4.31 3.52
CA GLY A 337 6.15 4.90 4.32
C GLY A 337 4.76 4.50 3.83
N ARG A 338 3.75 4.97 4.56
CA ARG A 338 2.34 4.77 4.20
C ARG A 338 1.98 5.59 2.96
N SER A 339 1.22 4.97 2.07
CA SER A 339 0.89 5.58 0.79
C SER A 339 -0.62 5.70 0.57
N TYR A 340 -1.02 6.79 -0.08
CA TYR A 340 -2.33 6.93 -0.70
C TYR A 340 -2.14 7.00 -2.21
N LEU A 341 -2.93 6.24 -2.96
CA LEU A 341 -2.91 6.21 -4.40
C LEU A 341 -4.33 6.46 -4.94
N ALA A 342 -4.50 7.57 -5.65
CA ALA A 342 -5.70 7.84 -6.42
C ALA A 342 -5.48 7.49 -7.88
N LEU A 343 -6.44 6.78 -8.47
CA LEU A 343 -6.51 6.59 -9.91
C LEU A 343 -7.56 7.55 -10.47
N VAL A 344 -7.14 8.46 -11.36
CA VAL A 344 -7.94 9.57 -11.88
C VAL A 344 -8.15 9.38 -13.38
N SER A 345 -9.40 9.52 -13.81
CA SER A 345 -9.80 9.38 -15.21
C SER A 345 -9.98 10.74 -15.87
N SER A 346 -9.49 10.88 -17.10
CA SER A 346 -9.73 12.04 -17.93
C SER A 346 -11.16 12.14 -18.50
N LEU A 347 -11.91 11.02 -18.54
CA LEU A 347 -13.24 10.97 -19.15
C LEU A 347 -14.34 11.65 -18.34
N THR A 348 -14.20 11.71 -17.01
CA THR A 348 -15.30 12.10 -16.11
C THR A 348 -15.16 13.51 -15.55
N GLY A 349 -14.27 14.33 -16.12
CA GLY A 349 -14.00 15.68 -15.59
C GLY A 349 -13.35 15.64 -14.20
N GLN A 350 -12.62 14.58 -13.90
CA GLN A 350 -11.84 14.49 -12.68
C GLN A 350 -10.65 15.44 -12.76
N GLU A 351 -10.36 16.13 -11.67
CA GLU A 351 -9.35 17.18 -11.64
C GLU A 351 -8.44 17.06 -10.42
N LEU A 352 -7.20 17.45 -10.59
CA LEU A 352 -6.25 17.61 -9.49
C LEU A 352 -5.94 19.11 -9.32
N THR A 353 -6.15 19.60 -8.11
CA THR A 353 -5.72 20.94 -7.72
C THR A 353 -4.65 20.83 -6.63
N VAL A 354 -3.51 21.47 -6.86
CA VAL A 354 -2.44 21.57 -5.85
C VAL A 354 -2.15 23.05 -5.61
N THR A 355 -2.02 23.43 -4.34
CA THR A 355 -1.63 24.79 -3.96
C THR A 355 -0.40 24.75 -3.06
N ASN A 356 0.47 25.75 -3.24
CA ASN A 356 1.64 25.92 -2.40
C ASN A 356 1.28 26.58 -1.04
N SER A 357 2.27 26.71 -0.17
CA SER A 357 2.13 27.36 1.15
C SER A 357 1.66 28.82 1.09
N ALA A 358 1.89 29.52 -0.02
CA ALA A 358 1.39 30.86 -0.25
C ALA A 358 -0.06 30.88 -0.84
N GLY A 359 -0.72 29.72 -0.99
CA GLY A 359 -2.06 29.59 -1.56
C GLY A 359 -2.13 29.76 -3.09
N LYS A 360 -0.99 29.80 -3.77
CA LYS A 360 -0.96 29.87 -5.23
C LYS A 360 -1.18 28.47 -5.81
N ALA A 361 -2.14 28.37 -6.73
CA ALA A 361 -2.34 27.14 -7.49
C ALA A 361 -1.11 26.80 -8.32
N LEU A 362 -0.69 25.54 -8.26
CA LEU A 362 0.27 24.97 -9.18
C LEU A 362 -0.50 24.46 -10.40
N THR A 363 0.10 24.57 -11.57
CA THR A 363 -0.50 23.98 -12.77
C THR A 363 -0.52 22.47 -12.58
N ALA A 364 -1.70 21.91 -12.31
CA ALA A 364 -1.87 20.49 -12.26
C ALA A 364 -1.57 19.91 -13.65
N ALA A 365 -0.84 18.80 -13.69
CA ALA A 365 -0.77 18.00 -14.90
C ALA A 365 -2.20 17.51 -15.17
N SER A 366 -2.80 17.95 -16.27
CA SER A 366 -4.01 17.30 -16.78
C SER A 366 -3.61 15.92 -17.29
N ALA A 367 -4.52 14.95 -17.16
CA ALA A 367 -4.37 13.67 -17.82
C ALA A 367 -4.02 13.86 -19.31
N PRO A 368 -3.10 13.06 -19.86
CA PRO A 368 -2.75 13.13 -21.28
C PRO A 368 -3.92 12.84 -22.20
#